data_cacd35c358f814d9a7aa5e8c96b7742c
#
_entry.id   cacd35c358f814d9a7aa5e8c96b7742c
#
_cell.length_a   1.000
_cell.length_b   1.000
_cell.length_c   1.000
_cell.angle_alpha   90.00
_cell.angle_beta   90.00
_cell.angle_gamma   90.00
#
_symmetry.space_group_name_H-M   'P 1'
#
loop_
_entity.id
_entity.type
_entity.pdbx_description
1 polymer ?
#
loop_
_entity_poly.entity_id
_entity_poly.type
_entity_poly.pdbx_seq_one_letter_code
_entity_poly.pdbx_strand_id
1 'polypeptide(L)'
;MTSQVQDALSTIYEGLEYSLEFITPEKAQFYLTKNFENNRKISTNNLEELKREMRNSRFILSDSAICFDTDGTLVNGQHRLMAVVQTGMTQPFLVVKNMPSKSKQIMDVGKSRCMSDRITVSGVRISRRDCATIRHAMAAINSTTGTEQYSRPCHDAIVAETYLKHNQFLYLMGKVCPTNTTRVRSFFLGAALKIYAEMTYNSQHSRHKKYNHTMNPKERALHWLNIVTTGMASPIDGIDRDIKPYDRAAQIIFTKSCDSSLKRSFWNSAEAFALTVRAAHNFMIGLDTQYLKVPKDDPFRDFIELPSTNKIMTMTSN
;
A
#
# COMPACT_ATOMS: atom_id res chain seq x y z
N MET A 1 6.73 39.33 -20.48
CA MET A 1 7.95 38.74 -21.03
C MET A 1 8.25 39.38 -22.34
N THR A 2 9.47 39.87 -22.54
CA THR A 2 9.87 40.54 -23.79
C THR A 2 9.96 39.52 -24.91
N SER A 3 9.65 39.92 -26.17
CA SER A 3 9.70 39.04 -27.35
C SER A 3 11.02 38.27 -27.47
N GLN A 4 12.14 38.90 -27.11
CA GLN A 4 13.46 38.30 -27.12
C GLN A 4 13.60 37.04 -26.22
N VAL A 5 12.90 36.98 -25.07
CA VAL A 5 12.89 35.77 -24.21
C VAL A 5 12.06 34.66 -24.86
N GLN A 6 11.00 35.03 -25.53
CA GLN A 6 10.13 34.10 -26.22
C GLN A 6 10.82 33.47 -27.44
N ASP A 7 11.56 34.27 -28.20
CA ASP A 7 12.36 33.83 -29.34
C ASP A 7 13.52 32.93 -28.89
N ALA A 8 14.20 33.27 -27.80
CA ALA A 8 15.28 32.45 -27.24
C ALA A 8 14.75 31.09 -26.73
N LEU A 9 13.55 31.06 -26.11
CA LEU A 9 12.94 29.79 -25.64
C LEU A 9 12.48 28.94 -26.82
N SER A 10 11.90 29.52 -27.89
CA SER A 10 11.51 28.80 -29.07
C SER A 10 12.71 28.10 -29.73
N THR A 11 13.86 28.77 -29.83
CA THR A 11 15.10 28.23 -30.40
C THR A 11 15.66 27.04 -29.57
N ILE A 12 15.52 27.09 -28.23
CA ILE A 12 15.99 26.00 -27.36
C ILE A 12 15.19 24.72 -27.59
N TYR A 13 13.90 24.81 -27.91
CA TYR A 13 12.99 23.67 -28.12
C TYR A 13 12.70 23.41 -29.60
N GLU A 14 13.38 24.10 -30.51
CA GLU A 14 13.34 23.85 -31.94
C GLU A 14 13.88 22.45 -32.21
N GLY A 15 13.10 21.61 -32.89
CA GLY A 15 13.46 20.22 -33.15
C GLY A 15 13.05 19.19 -32.09
N LEU A 16 12.31 19.61 -31.02
CA LEU A 16 11.71 18.67 -30.10
C LEU A 16 10.68 17.80 -30.84
N GLU A 17 10.89 16.48 -30.81
CA GLU A 17 10.01 15.50 -31.43
C GLU A 17 9.24 14.72 -30.37
N TYR A 18 7.96 14.45 -30.60
CA TYR A 18 7.15 13.58 -29.74
C TYR A 18 6.24 12.68 -30.59
N SER A 19 6.13 11.45 -30.16
CA SER A 19 5.34 10.43 -30.83
C SER A 19 4.74 9.44 -29.84
N LEU A 20 3.57 8.88 -30.17
CA LEU A 20 3.04 7.71 -29.50
C LEU A 20 3.62 6.46 -30.18
N GLU A 21 4.32 5.65 -29.39
CA GLU A 21 4.97 4.44 -29.91
C GLU A 21 4.50 3.20 -29.13
N PHE A 22 4.17 2.15 -29.88
CA PHE A 22 4.01 0.80 -29.32
C PHE A 22 5.39 0.16 -29.24
N ILE A 23 5.93 0.06 -28.03
CA ILE A 23 7.30 -0.41 -27.80
C ILE A 23 7.27 -1.90 -27.52
N THR A 24 7.84 -2.69 -28.46
CA THR A 24 8.06 -4.12 -28.31
C THR A 24 9.25 -4.42 -27.39
N PRO A 25 9.42 -5.65 -26.87
CA PRO A 25 10.59 -6.04 -26.10
C PRO A 25 11.92 -5.76 -26.78
N GLU A 26 11.99 -6.03 -28.10
CA GLU A 26 13.21 -5.81 -28.92
C GLU A 26 13.52 -4.32 -29.01
N LYS A 27 12.50 -3.49 -29.26
CA LYS A 27 12.64 -2.03 -29.30
C LYS A 27 13.03 -1.46 -27.95
N ALA A 28 12.44 -1.98 -26.85
CA ALA A 28 12.80 -1.60 -25.49
C ALA A 28 14.26 -1.96 -25.18
N GLN A 29 14.71 -3.14 -25.58
CA GLN A 29 16.10 -3.57 -25.44
C GLN A 29 17.04 -2.63 -26.20
N PHE A 30 16.70 -2.29 -27.45
CA PHE A 30 17.46 -1.32 -28.23
C PHE A 30 17.53 0.05 -27.58
N TYR A 31 16.42 0.56 -27.03
CA TYR A 31 16.39 1.83 -26.32
C TYR A 31 17.24 1.82 -25.05
N LEU A 32 17.28 0.69 -24.35
CA LEU A 32 18.13 0.51 -23.16
C LEU A 32 19.62 0.52 -23.47
N THR A 33 20.07 0.17 -24.68
CA THR A 33 21.49 0.30 -25.09
C THR A 33 21.95 1.76 -25.11
N LYS A 34 21.00 2.69 -25.24
CA LYS A 34 21.24 4.14 -25.23
C LYS A 34 21.13 4.76 -23.82
N ASN A 35 21.05 3.93 -22.78
CA ASN A 35 20.86 4.44 -21.41
C ASN A 35 22.05 5.25 -20.96
N PHE A 36 21.77 6.33 -20.23
CA PHE A 36 22.82 7.19 -19.65
C PHE A 36 23.61 6.41 -18.59
N GLU A 37 24.94 6.40 -18.67
CA GLU A 37 25.82 5.61 -17.80
C GLU A 37 25.59 5.88 -16.31
N ASN A 38 25.40 7.15 -15.94
CA ASN A 38 25.16 7.59 -14.57
C ASN A 38 23.66 7.66 -14.21
N ASN A 39 22.80 6.94 -14.92
CA ASN A 39 21.40 6.89 -14.56
C ASN A 39 21.20 6.20 -13.20
N ARG A 40 20.13 6.57 -12.50
CA ARG A 40 19.82 5.98 -11.19
C ARG A 40 19.75 4.45 -11.27
N LYS A 41 20.16 3.77 -10.21
CA LYS A 41 20.04 2.31 -10.10
C LYS A 41 18.58 1.88 -10.26
N ILE A 42 18.38 0.75 -10.93
CA ILE A 42 17.05 0.13 -11.06
C ILE A 42 16.51 -0.21 -9.67
N SER A 43 15.34 0.31 -9.36
CA SER A 43 14.59 -0.07 -8.16
C SER A 43 13.82 -1.34 -8.42
N THR A 44 14.17 -2.43 -7.73
CA THR A 44 13.48 -3.73 -7.86
C THR A 44 11.99 -3.61 -7.55
N ASN A 45 11.62 -2.87 -6.51
CA ASN A 45 10.22 -2.71 -6.12
C ASN A 45 9.40 -1.99 -7.21
N ASN A 46 9.94 -0.91 -7.78
CA ASN A 46 9.26 -0.18 -8.86
C ASN A 46 9.15 -1.04 -10.13
N LEU A 47 10.21 -1.79 -10.44
CA LEU A 47 10.22 -2.69 -11.59
C LEU A 47 9.18 -3.81 -11.46
N GLU A 48 9.08 -4.46 -10.29
CA GLU A 48 8.10 -5.51 -10.03
C GLU A 48 6.66 -4.97 -10.05
N GLU A 49 6.45 -3.74 -9.58
CA GLU A 49 5.14 -3.08 -9.69
C GLU A 49 4.74 -2.87 -11.15
N LEU A 50 5.61 -2.29 -11.97
CA LEU A 50 5.37 -2.09 -13.41
C LEU A 50 5.10 -3.42 -14.14
N LYS A 51 5.90 -4.45 -13.88
CA LYS A 51 5.71 -5.79 -14.46
C LYS A 51 4.34 -6.37 -14.11
N ARG A 52 3.91 -6.22 -12.84
CA ARG A 52 2.61 -6.69 -12.39
C ARG A 52 1.47 -5.94 -13.10
N GLU A 53 1.58 -4.61 -13.23
CA GLU A 53 0.58 -3.82 -13.95
C GLU A 53 0.49 -4.21 -15.43
N MET A 54 1.61 -4.44 -16.10
CA MET A 54 1.64 -4.90 -17.50
C MET A 54 1.02 -6.29 -17.63
N ARG A 55 1.44 -7.28 -16.82
CA ARG A 55 0.92 -8.67 -16.87
C ARG A 55 -0.58 -8.77 -16.60
N ASN A 56 -1.11 -7.87 -15.79
CA ASN A 56 -2.53 -7.84 -15.46
C ASN A 56 -3.35 -6.93 -16.40
N SER A 57 -2.77 -6.46 -17.51
CA SER A 57 -3.41 -5.56 -18.49
C SER A 57 -3.94 -4.26 -17.85
N ARG A 58 -3.26 -3.79 -16.78
CA ARG A 58 -3.62 -2.56 -16.06
C ARG A 58 -2.66 -1.41 -16.33
N PHE A 59 -1.63 -1.64 -17.15
CA PHE A 59 -0.73 -0.57 -17.57
C PHE A 59 -1.49 0.42 -18.45
N ILE A 60 -1.51 1.68 -18.05
CA ILE A 60 -2.19 2.77 -18.77
C ILE A 60 -1.14 3.78 -19.22
N LEU A 61 -1.29 4.25 -20.46
CA LEU A 61 -0.49 5.36 -20.96
C LEU A 61 -0.61 6.56 -20.02
N SER A 62 0.51 7.11 -19.60
CA SER A 62 0.59 8.31 -18.77
C SER A 62 1.36 9.43 -19.47
N ASP A 63 1.36 10.60 -18.84
CA ASP A 63 2.15 11.76 -19.24
C ASP A 63 3.67 11.57 -19.07
N SER A 64 4.09 10.48 -18.43
CA SER A 64 5.49 10.15 -18.21
C SER A 64 6.12 9.56 -19.48
N ALA A 65 6.76 10.40 -20.27
CA ALA A 65 7.37 9.99 -21.53
C ALA A 65 8.68 9.19 -21.36
N ILE A 66 8.98 8.36 -22.35
CA ILE A 66 10.35 7.86 -22.61
C ILE A 66 11.10 9.01 -23.28
N CYS A 67 12.17 9.49 -22.67
CA CYS A 67 12.85 10.70 -23.16
C CYS A 67 14.28 10.40 -23.60
N PHE A 68 14.64 10.94 -24.76
CA PHE A 68 16.00 10.96 -25.31
C PHE A 68 16.46 12.42 -25.47
N ASP A 69 17.73 12.65 -25.15
CA ASP A 69 18.33 13.97 -25.34
C ASP A 69 18.78 14.21 -26.80
N THR A 70 19.36 15.37 -27.05
CA THR A 70 19.90 15.76 -28.36
C THR A 70 20.99 14.83 -28.89
N ASP A 71 21.67 14.09 -28.00
CA ASP A 71 22.70 13.11 -28.38
C ASP A 71 22.09 11.71 -28.59
N GLY A 72 20.77 11.58 -28.49
CA GLY A 72 20.05 10.32 -28.60
C GLY A 72 20.21 9.43 -27.37
N THR A 73 20.71 9.96 -26.25
CA THR A 73 20.86 9.20 -25.00
C THR A 73 19.53 9.11 -24.26
N LEU A 74 19.19 7.92 -23.77
CA LEU A 74 17.99 7.70 -22.94
C LEU A 74 18.16 8.37 -21.57
N VAL A 75 17.35 9.37 -21.29
CA VAL A 75 17.42 10.17 -20.06
C VAL A 75 16.27 9.89 -19.09
N ASN A 76 15.15 9.38 -19.59
CA ASN A 76 14.01 8.96 -18.76
C ASN A 76 13.35 7.70 -19.34
N GLY A 77 12.85 6.82 -18.47
CA GLY A 77 12.03 5.66 -18.84
C GLY A 77 12.69 4.30 -18.66
N GLN A 78 13.91 4.21 -18.14
CA GLN A 78 14.66 2.94 -18.00
C GLN A 78 13.86 1.83 -17.29
N HIS A 79 13.14 2.12 -16.18
CA HIS A 79 12.33 1.12 -15.46
C HIS A 79 11.20 0.58 -16.33
N ARG A 80 10.52 1.45 -17.09
CA ARG A 80 9.40 1.08 -17.97
C ARG A 80 9.87 0.22 -19.13
N LEU A 81 10.97 0.59 -19.76
CA LEU A 81 11.59 -0.20 -20.83
C LEU A 81 12.07 -1.56 -20.30
N MET A 82 12.70 -1.61 -19.12
CA MET A 82 13.11 -2.86 -18.49
C MET A 82 11.91 -3.75 -18.17
N ALA A 83 10.78 -3.17 -17.73
CA ALA A 83 9.56 -3.93 -17.49
C ALA A 83 8.98 -4.52 -18.79
N VAL A 84 9.01 -3.79 -19.91
CA VAL A 84 8.63 -4.31 -21.23
C VAL A 84 9.49 -5.50 -21.62
N VAL A 85 10.82 -5.37 -21.51
CA VAL A 85 11.75 -6.47 -21.81
C VAL A 85 11.47 -7.70 -20.96
N GLN A 86 11.33 -7.53 -19.64
CA GLN A 86 11.14 -8.66 -18.71
C GLN A 86 9.74 -9.29 -18.76
N THR A 87 8.73 -8.56 -19.20
CA THR A 87 7.38 -9.12 -19.35
C THR A 87 7.14 -9.73 -20.72
N GLY A 88 7.93 -9.38 -21.72
CA GLY A 88 7.68 -9.77 -23.11
C GLY A 88 6.46 -9.10 -23.75
N MET A 89 5.91 -8.05 -23.12
CA MET A 89 4.64 -7.44 -23.52
C MET A 89 4.86 -6.08 -24.17
N THR A 90 4.34 -5.90 -25.38
CA THR A 90 4.33 -4.59 -26.06
C THR A 90 3.42 -3.62 -25.31
N GLN A 91 3.89 -2.40 -25.09
CA GLN A 91 3.14 -1.35 -24.38
C GLN A 91 3.20 -0.01 -25.12
N PRO A 92 2.15 0.82 -25.03
CA PRO A 92 2.15 2.17 -25.59
C PRO A 92 2.91 3.13 -24.67
N PHE A 93 3.76 3.99 -25.27
CA PHE A 93 4.45 5.06 -24.57
C PHE A 93 4.47 6.35 -25.40
N LEU A 94 4.37 7.47 -24.72
CA LEU A 94 4.80 8.73 -25.29
C LEU A 94 6.33 8.73 -25.34
N VAL A 95 6.90 9.01 -26.52
CA VAL A 95 8.35 9.12 -26.72
C VAL A 95 8.67 10.55 -27.10
N VAL A 96 9.63 11.13 -26.42
CA VAL A 96 10.13 12.49 -26.66
C VAL A 96 11.61 12.42 -27.01
N LYS A 97 12.01 13.03 -28.13
CA LYS A 97 13.39 13.07 -28.61
C LYS A 97 13.88 14.53 -28.69
N ASN A 98 15.18 14.67 -28.76
CA ASN A 98 15.86 15.96 -28.86
C ASN A 98 15.60 16.86 -27.63
N MET A 99 15.45 16.25 -26.44
CA MET A 99 15.37 17.00 -25.19
C MET A 99 16.69 17.71 -24.91
N PRO A 100 16.68 19.00 -24.49
CA PRO A 100 17.93 19.66 -24.07
C PRO A 100 18.66 18.82 -23.01
N SER A 101 19.97 18.62 -23.17
CA SER A 101 20.76 17.76 -22.24
C SER A 101 20.71 18.23 -20.79
N LYS A 102 20.50 19.54 -20.53
CA LYS A 102 20.27 20.09 -19.18
C LYS A 102 18.96 19.61 -18.51
N SER A 103 18.00 19.14 -19.28
CA SER A 103 16.73 18.62 -18.75
C SER A 103 16.90 17.41 -17.82
N LYS A 104 18.03 16.67 -17.95
CA LYS A 104 18.39 15.56 -17.05
C LYS A 104 18.36 15.97 -15.57
N GLN A 105 18.74 17.20 -15.25
CA GLN A 105 18.87 17.70 -13.89
C GLN A 105 17.53 17.99 -13.21
N ILE A 106 16.49 18.22 -13.98
CA ILE A 106 15.15 18.61 -13.49
C ILE A 106 14.09 17.54 -13.72
N MET A 107 14.45 16.44 -14.39
CA MET A 107 13.54 15.31 -14.57
C MET A 107 13.26 14.62 -13.23
N ASP A 108 12.00 14.24 -13.00
CA ASP A 108 11.56 13.54 -11.78
C ASP A 108 11.71 14.33 -10.46
N VAL A 109 11.95 15.63 -10.50
CA VAL A 109 12.03 16.50 -9.30
C VAL A 109 10.64 16.77 -8.71
N GLY A 110 9.57 16.47 -9.44
CA GLY A 110 8.19 16.62 -9.01
C GLY A 110 7.83 15.67 -7.85
N LYS A 111 6.99 16.17 -6.92
CA LYS A 111 6.45 15.34 -5.83
C LYS A 111 5.51 14.30 -6.40
N SER A 112 5.87 13.02 -6.26
CA SER A 112 4.99 11.91 -6.62
C SER A 112 3.68 11.95 -5.84
N ARG A 113 2.55 11.77 -6.53
CA ARG A 113 1.25 11.60 -5.87
C ARG A 113 1.27 10.34 -5.01
N CYS A 114 0.92 10.49 -3.74
CA CYS A 114 0.72 9.32 -2.90
C CYS A 114 -0.62 8.62 -3.25
N MET A 115 -0.81 7.39 -2.75
CA MET A 115 -2.03 6.63 -3.03
C MET A 115 -3.31 7.40 -2.67
N SER A 116 -3.36 8.08 -1.52
CA SER A 116 -4.52 8.90 -1.14
C SER A 116 -4.79 10.02 -2.13
N ASP A 117 -3.74 10.65 -2.70
CA ASP A 117 -3.90 11.70 -3.68
C ASP A 117 -4.49 11.14 -4.99
N ARG A 118 -4.01 9.97 -5.45
CA ARG A 118 -4.53 9.29 -6.66
C ARG A 118 -5.98 8.87 -6.50
N ILE A 119 -6.33 8.25 -5.36
CA ILE A 119 -7.71 7.85 -5.05
C ILE A 119 -8.62 9.09 -4.95
N THR A 120 -8.14 10.19 -4.37
CA THR A 120 -8.93 11.42 -4.27
C THR A 120 -9.21 12.02 -5.65
N VAL A 121 -8.24 11.99 -6.56
CA VAL A 121 -8.43 12.42 -7.96
C VAL A 121 -9.47 11.55 -8.68
N SER A 122 -9.58 10.26 -8.35
CA SER A 122 -10.64 9.39 -8.89
C SER A 122 -12.02 9.58 -8.24
N GLY A 123 -12.18 10.58 -7.36
CA GLY A 123 -13.47 10.98 -6.78
C GLY A 123 -13.74 10.48 -5.36
N VAL A 124 -12.87 9.66 -4.77
CA VAL A 124 -13.03 9.15 -3.41
C VAL A 124 -12.10 9.88 -2.44
N ARG A 125 -12.64 10.80 -1.64
CA ARG A 125 -11.86 11.53 -0.64
C ARG A 125 -11.44 10.60 0.51
N ILE A 126 -10.14 10.29 0.58
CA ILE A 126 -9.56 9.37 1.57
C ILE A 126 -8.30 9.98 2.20
N SER A 127 -8.12 9.79 3.51
CA SER A 127 -6.92 10.24 4.21
C SER A 127 -5.72 9.30 3.99
N ARG A 128 -4.50 9.82 4.15
CA ARG A 128 -3.27 8.99 4.14
C ARG A 128 -3.29 7.91 5.22
N ARG A 129 -3.86 8.23 6.38
CA ARG A 129 -4.02 7.31 7.49
C ARG A 129 -4.93 6.15 7.11
N ASP A 130 -6.10 6.44 6.51
CA ASP A 130 -7.06 5.40 6.12
C ASP A 130 -6.49 4.52 5.00
N CYS A 131 -5.80 5.11 4.02
CA CYS A 131 -5.05 4.34 3.03
C CYS A 131 -4.04 3.38 3.68
N ALA A 132 -3.23 3.86 4.63
CA ALA A 132 -2.24 3.03 5.31
C ALA A 132 -2.92 1.94 6.16
N THR A 133 -4.01 2.26 6.85
CA THR A 133 -4.80 1.33 7.64
C THR A 133 -5.36 0.20 6.79
N ILE A 134 -6.01 0.53 5.68
CA ILE A 134 -6.58 -0.45 4.75
C ILE A 134 -5.49 -1.33 4.15
N ARG A 135 -4.37 -0.75 3.70
CA ARG A 135 -3.24 -1.50 3.17
C ARG A 135 -2.67 -2.50 4.18
N HIS A 136 -2.61 -2.15 5.46
CA HIS A 136 -2.21 -3.07 6.51
C HIS A 136 -3.27 -4.13 6.82
N ALA A 137 -4.55 -3.77 6.76
CA ALA A 137 -5.62 -4.74 6.91
C ALA A 137 -5.61 -5.78 5.76
N MET A 138 -5.27 -5.36 4.55
CA MET A 138 -5.19 -6.24 3.36
C MET A 138 -3.88 -7.02 3.26
N ALA A 139 -2.87 -6.63 4.01
CA ALA A 139 -1.59 -7.30 3.97
C ALA A 139 -1.69 -8.72 4.55
N ALA A 140 -1.08 -9.69 3.86
CA ALA A 140 -1.03 -11.08 4.25
C ALA A 140 0.40 -11.51 4.63
N ILE A 141 0.50 -12.50 5.51
CA ILE A 141 1.75 -13.16 5.86
C ILE A 141 1.92 -14.36 4.91
N ASN A 142 2.95 -14.32 4.07
CA ASN A 142 3.25 -15.41 3.14
C ASN A 142 4.51 -16.15 3.59
N SER A 143 4.38 -17.44 3.91
CA SER A 143 5.50 -18.28 4.38
C SER A 143 6.14 -19.16 3.30
N THR A 144 5.80 -19.00 2.03
CA THR A 144 6.19 -19.92 0.95
C THR A 144 7.70 -19.97 0.65
N THR A 145 8.51 -19.06 1.20
CA THR A 145 9.95 -18.97 0.87
C THR A 145 10.88 -19.02 2.07
N GLY A 146 10.39 -19.34 3.28
CA GLY A 146 11.23 -19.33 4.49
C GLY A 146 11.70 -17.94 4.95
N THR A 147 11.50 -16.93 4.14
CA THR A 147 11.61 -15.51 4.48
C THR A 147 10.21 -14.95 4.57
N GLU A 148 9.83 -14.45 5.73
CA GLU A 148 8.53 -13.83 5.99
C GLU A 148 8.31 -12.66 5.03
N GLN A 149 7.71 -12.91 3.87
CA GLN A 149 7.36 -11.86 2.94
C GLN A 149 5.98 -11.31 3.28
N TYR A 150 6.00 -10.14 3.84
CA TYR A 150 4.87 -9.28 4.03
C TYR A 150 4.51 -8.59 2.71
N SER A 151 3.44 -9.03 2.05
CA SER A 151 2.95 -8.38 0.85
C SER A 151 1.79 -7.42 1.18
N ARG A 152 1.87 -6.20 0.66
CA ARG A 152 0.76 -5.24 0.68
C ARG A 152 0.20 -5.13 -0.73
N PRO A 153 -0.89 -5.82 -1.06
CA PRO A 153 -1.56 -5.56 -2.32
C PRO A 153 -2.04 -4.11 -2.35
N CYS A 154 -1.73 -3.40 -3.40
CA CYS A 154 -1.87 -1.94 -3.44
C CYS A 154 -2.47 -1.47 -4.75
N HIS A 155 -3.63 -1.99 -5.10
CA HIS A 155 -4.41 -1.40 -6.19
C HIS A 155 -5.30 -0.29 -5.63
N ASP A 156 -5.21 0.92 -6.18
CA ASP A 156 -5.95 2.10 -5.71
C ASP A 156 -7.47 1.84 -5.66
N ALA A 157 -8.02 1.16 -6.69
CA ALA A 157 -9.44 0.83 -6.76
C ALA A 157 -9.89 -0.08 -5.60
N ILE A 158 -9.08 -1.08 -5.22
CA ILE A 158 -9.41 -1.98 -4.11
C ILE A 158 -9.39 -1.23 -2.78
N VAL A 159 -8.42 -0.34 -2.59
CA VAL A 159 -8.35 0.50 -1.38
C VAL A 159 -9.55 1.45 -1.31
N ALA A 160 -9.93 2.05 -2.44
CA ALA A 160 -11.10 2.92 -2.53
C ALA A 160 -12.40 2.17 -2.23
N GLU A 161 -12.61 0.99 -2.80
CA GLU A 161 -13.78 0.14 -2.54
C GLU A 161 -13.85 -0.27 -1.06
N THR A 162 -12.72 -0.71 -0.49
CA THR A 162 -12.63 -1.07 0.92
C THR A 162 -12.92 0.12 1.83
N TYR A 163 -12.45 1.32 1.46
CA TYR A 163 -12.76 2.55 2.18
C TYR A 163 -14.26 2.84 2.16
N LEU A 164 -14.90 2.78 1.00
CA LEU A 164 -16.35 3.04 0.89
C LEU A 164 -17.17 2.05 1.71
N LYS A 165 -16.74 0.79 1.76
CA LYS A 165 -17.38 -0.27 2.55
C LYS A 165 -17.23 -0.09 4.06
N HIS A 166 -16.11 0.47 4.53
CA HIS A 166 -15.74 0.51 5.95
C HIS A 166 -15.57 1.94 6.51
N ASN A 167 -15.93 2.98 5.78
CA ASN A 167 -15.68 4.38 6.14
C ASN A 167 -16.23 4.78 7.52
N GLN A 168 -17.41 4.28 7.89
CA GLN A 168 -17.98 4.56 9.21
C GLN A 168 -17.15 3.98 10.34
N PHE A 169 -16.61 2.76 10.16
CA PHE A 169 -15.76 2.15 11.17
C PHE A 169 -14.38 2.84 11.25
N LEU A 170 -13.81 3.19 10.09
CA LEU A 170 -12.57 3.99 10.02
C LEU A 170 -12.71 5.34 10.74
N TYR A 171 -13.86 5.99 10.59
CA TYR A 171 -14.18 7.22 11.31
C TYR A 171 -14.23 7.02 12.84
N LEU A 172 -14.86 5.93 13.30
CA LEU A 172 -14.91 5.60 14.74
C LEU A 172 -13.52 5.29 15.30
N MET A 173 -12.71 4.53 14.57
CA MET A 173 -11.30 4.32 14.95
C MET A 173 -10.53 5.63 15.08
N GLY A 174 -10.83 6.61 14.20
CA GLY A 174 -10.25 7.94 14.27
C GLY A 174 -10.61 8.72 15.54
N LYS A 175 -11.79 8.50 16.08
CA LYS A 175 -12.21 9.10 17.37
C LYS A 175 -11.53 8.46 18.58
N VAL A 176 -11.37 7.13 18.56
CA VAL A 176 -10.71 6.38 19.65
C VAL A 176 -9.20 6.63 19.65
N CYS A 177 -8.61 6.73 18.46
CA CYS A 177 -7.17 6.96 18.28
C CYS A 177 -6.92 8.20 17.43
N PRO A 178 -6.93 9.40 18.00
CA PRO A 178 -6.62 10.62 17.26
C PRO A 178 -5.19 10.59 16.73
N THR A 179 -4.98 11.25 15.58
CA THR A 179 -3.73 11.23 14.79
C THR A 179 -2.49 11.72 15.54
N ASN A 180 -2.66 12.43 16.64
CA ASN A 180 -1.57 13.05 17.39
C ASN A 180 -0.87 12.10 18.40
N THR A 181 -1.32 10.86 18.51
CA THR A 181 -0.66 9.88 19.38
C THR A 181 0.48 9.22 18.63
N THR A 182 1.72 9.51 19.00
CA THR A 182 2.95 8.97 18.40
C THR A 182 3.09 7.44 18.51
N ARG A 183 2.27 6.82 19.34
CA ARG A 183 2.28 5.37 19.61
C ARG A 183 1.34 4.55 18.69
N VAL A 184 0.38 5.20 18.02
CA VAL A 184 -0.56 4.49 17.15
C VAL A 184 0.09 4.20 15.81
N ARG A 185 0.32 2.93 15.53
CA ARG A 185 0.87 2.47 14.25
C ARG A 185 -0.24 2.06 13.32
N SER A 186 -0.08 2.34 12.03
CA SER A 186 -1.08 2.02 11.01
C SER A 186 -1.43 0.51 10.96
N PHE A 187 -0.51 -0.38 11.35
CA PHE A 187 -0.81 -1.80 11.42
C PHE A 187 -1.64 -2.20 12.65
N PHE A 188 -1.62 -1.45 13.78
CA PHE A 188 -2.58 -1.64 14.87
C PHE A 188 -4.00 -1.32 14.42
N LEU A 189 -4.15 -0.23 13.65
CA LEU A 189 -5.42 0.15 13.04
C LEU A 189 -5.86 -0.89 11.99
N GLY A 190 -4.92 -1.37 11.17
CA GLY A 190 -5.15 -2.44 10.21
C GLY A 190 -5.62 -3.73 10.87
N ALA A 191 -5.03 -4.09 12.01
CA ALA A 191 -5.46 -5.24 12.81
C ALA A 191 -6.87 -5.06 13.38
N ALA A 192 -7.22 -3.86 13.87
CA ALA A 192 -8.58 -3.55 14.31
C ALA A 192 -9.60 -3.68 13.17
N LEU A 193 -9.25 -3.21 11.97
CA LEU A 193 -10.10 -3.37 10.78
C LEU A 193 -10.25 -4.85 10.40
N LYS A 194 -9.18 -5.66 10.51
CA LYS A 194 -9.25 -7.12 10.31
C LYS A 194 -10.23 -7.77 11.29
N ILE A 195 -10.11 -7.49 12.58
CA ILE A 195 -11.00 -8.03 13.62
C ILE A 195 -12.45 -7.68 13.30
N TYR A 196 -12.72 -6.40 13.02
CA TYR A 196 -14.06 -5.93 12.69
C TYR A 196 -14.66 -6.62 11.47
N ALA A 197 -13.90 -6.70 10.39
CA ALA A 197 -14.39 -7.28 9.15
C ALA A 197 -14.58 -8.79 9.27
N GLU A 198 -13.64 -9.51 9.88
CA GLU A 198 -13.73 -10.95 10.12
C GLU A 198 -14.97 -11.29 10.94
N MET A 199 -15.18 -10.60 12.06
CA MET A 199 -16.34 -10.84 12.91
C MET A 199 -17.67 -10.43 12.26
N THR A 200 -17.67 -9.46 11.35
CA THR A 200 -18.88 -8.97 10.69
C THR A 200 -19.30 -9.86 9.52
N TYR A 201 -18.34 -10.28 8.69
CA TYR A 201 -18.61 -10.97 7.43
C TYR A 201 -18.48 -12.49 7.52
N ASN A 202 -17.60 -12.99 8.40
CA ASN A 202 -17.37 -14.42 8.58
C ASN A 202 -18.10 -15.01 9.81
N SER A 203 -18.87 -14.19 10.53
CA SER A 203 -19.69 -14.67 11.65
C SER A 203 -20.71 -15.76 11.25
N GLN A 204 -21.08 -15.81 9.97
CA GLN A 204 -21.94 -16.85 9.41
C GLN A 204 -21.20 -18.17 9.07
N HIS A 205 -19.87 -18.15 8.96
CA HIS A 205 -19.06 -19.33 8.67
C HIS A 205 -18.65 -20.00 9.97
N SER A 206 -19.05 -21.24 10.15
CA SER A 206 -19.06 -22.06 11.38
C SER A 206 -17.73 -22.24 12.12
N ARG A 207 -16.61 -21.75 11.61
CA ARG A 207 -15.29 -21.90 12.23
C ARG A 207 -15.14 -21.16 13.55
N HIS A 208 -15.90 -20.09 13.77
CA HIS A 208 -15.78 -19.22 14.94
C HIS A 208 -16.93 -19.34 15.95
N LYS A 209 -17.83 -20.31 15.79
CA LYS A 209 -18.93 -20.56 16.74
C LYS A 209 -18.49 -20.87 18.19
N LYS A 210 -17.19 -21.10 18.42
CA LYS A 210 -16.64 -21.37 19.76
C LYS A 210 -16.41 -20.12 20.61
N TYR A 211 -16.50 -18.91 20.00
CA TYR A 211 -16.12 -17.70 20.69
C TYR A 211 -17.35 -16.92 21.14
N ASN A 212 -17.76 -17.24 22.36
CA ASN A 212 -18.88 -16.58 23.04
C ASN A 212 -18.40 -15.20 23.56
N HIS A 213 -18.25 -14.23 22.63
CA HIS A 213 -18.00 -12.84 23.01
C HIS A 213 -19.32 -12.10 23.17
N THR A 214 -19.49 -11.48 24.33
CA THR A 214 -20.62 -10.58 24.62
C THR A 214 -20.55 -9.28 23.82
N MET A 215 -19.37 -8.94 23.26
CA MET A 215 -19.14 -7.74 22.47
C MET A 215 -19.48 -7.93 21.01
N ASN A 216 -20.13 -6.92 20.41
CA ASN A 216 -20.33 -6.90 18.97
C ASN A 216 -19.00 -6.64 18.22
N PRO A 217 -18.91 -6.91 16.89
CA PRO A 217 -17.67 -6.76 16.11
C PRO A 217 -17.02 -5.37 16.22
N LYS A 218 -17.83 -4.33 16.27
CA LYS A 218 -17.39 -2.94 16.36
C LYS A 218 -16.75 -2.66 17.71
N GLU A 219 -17.42 -3.04 18.79
CA GLU A 219 -16.92 -2.89 20.16
C GLU A 219 -15.65 -3.70 20.37
N ARG A 220 -15.61 -4.93 19.89
CA ARG A 220 -14.45 -5.81 20.04
C ARG A 220 -13.21 -5.24 19.36
N ALA A 221 -13.35 -4.71 18.15
CA ALA A 221 -12.25 -4.09 17.43
C ALA A 221 -11.79 -2.76 18.04
N LEU A 222 -12.70 -1.95 18.58
CA LEU A 222 -12.36 -0.73 19.30
C LEU A 222 -11.71 -1.04 20.67
N HIS A 223 -12.14 -2.10 21.33
CA HIS A 223 -11.52 -2.59 22.56
C HIS A 223 -10.05 -3.05 22.31
N TRP A 224 -9.80 -3.81 21.25
CA TRP A 224 -8.44 -4.11 20.78
C TRP A 224 -7.61 -2.83 20.66
N LEU A 225 -8.14 -1.85 19.96
CA LEU A 225 -7.44 -0.61 19.68
C LEU A 225 -7.10 0.16 20.94
N ASN A 226 -8.04 0.21 21.89
CA ASN A 226 -7.82 0.86 23.19
C ASN A 226 -6.68 0.17 23.97
N ILE A 227 -6.70 -1.15 24.07
CA ILE A 227 -5.67 -1.89 24.83
C ILE A 227 -4.28 -1.72 24.19
N VAL A 228 -4.16 -1.86 22.86
CA VAL A 228 -2.84 -1.74 22.18
C VAL A 228 -2.27 -0.32 22.21
N THR A 229 -3.09 0.68 22.50
CA THR A 229 -2.67 2.09 22.57
C THR A 229 -2.50 2.62 24.00
N THR A 230 -3.29 2.15 24.94
CA THR A 230 -3.32 2.66 26.33
C THR A 230 -2.90 1.63 27.36
N GLY A 231 -2.92 0.35 27.03
CA GLY A 231 -2.72 -0.78 27.96
C GLY A 231 -3.94 -1.11 28.82
N MET A 232 -5.02 -0.36 28.70
CA MET A 232 -6.22 -0.48 29.54
C MET A 232 -7.41 -1.04 28.76
N ALA A 233 -8.30 -1.73 29.45
CA ALA A 233 -9.60 -2.10 28.90
C ALA A 233 -10.42 -0.84 28.59
N SER A 234 -11.21 -0.89 27.51
CA SER A 234 -12.15 0.20 27.21
C SER A 234 -13.28 0.21 28.25
N PRO A 235 -13.66 1.37 28.79
CA PRO A 235 -14.95 1.49 29.44
C PRO A 235 -16.04 1.22 28.41
N ILE A 236 -16.95 0.30 28.71
CA ILE A 236 -18.15 0.04 27.91
C ILE A 236 -19.32 0.47 28.77
N ASP A 237 -20.18 1.30 28.22
CA ASP A 237 -21.33 1.88 28.96
C ASP A 237 -20.93 2.65 30.25
N GLY A 238 -19.74 3.27 30.24
CA GLY A 238 -19.22 4.02 31.38
C GLY A 238 -18.69 3.17 32.54
N ILE A 239 -18.62 1.85 32.39
CA ILE A 239 -18.10 0.92 33.39
C ILE A 239 -16.65 0.56 33.01
N ASP A 240 -15.71 0.87 33.88
CA ASP A 240 -14.32 0.41 33.74
C ASP A 240 -14.26 -1.12 33.80
N ARG A 241 -13.54 -1.68 32.84
CA ARG A 241 -13.34 -3.12 32.78
C ARG A 241 -11.89 -3.49 33.02
N ASP A 242 -11.68 -4.47 33.88
CA ASP A 242 -10.37 -5.08 34.04
C ASP A 242 -9.94 -5.83 32.79
N ILE A 243 -8.63 -5.91 32.57
CA ILE A 243 -8.04 -6.78 31.56
C ILE A 243 -8.38 -8.22 31.86
N LYS A 244 -9.08 -8.86 30.93
CA LYS A 244 -9.44 -10.29 31.05
C LYS A 244 -8.35 -11.18 30.43
N PRO A 245 -8.29 -12.47 30.77
CA PRO A 245 -7.32 -13.40 30.18
C PRO A 245 -7.34 -13.39 28.64
N TYR A 246 -8.49 -13.24 28.03
CA TYR A 246 -8.66 -13.17 26.58
C TYR A 246 -8.18 -11.84 25.96
N ASP A 247 -7.89 -10.82 26.75
CA ASP A 247 -7.34 -9.53 26.30
C ASP A 247 -5.80 -9.49 26.33
N ARG A 248 -5.17 -10.49 26.95
CA ARG A 248 -3.70 -10.53 27.15
C ARG A 248 -2.91 -10.42 25.86
N ALA A 249 -3.41 -10.98 24.76
CA ALA A 249 -2.74 -10.84 23.45
C ALA A 249 -2.54 -9.38 23.03
N ALA A 250 -3.57 -8.53 23.22
CA ALA A 250 -3.48 -7.10 22.96
C ALA A 250 -2.52 -6.40 23.95
N GLN A 251 -2.55 -6.78 25.22
CA GLN A 251 -1.69 -6.23 26.26
C GLN A 251 -0.20 -6.57 26.03
N ILE A 252 0.12 -7.76 25.53
CA ILE A 252 1.49 -8.14 25.15
C ILE A 252 2.01 -7.18 24.05
N ILE A 253 1.19 -6.84 23.06
CA ILE A 253 1.58 -5.89 21.99
C ILE A 253 1.78 -4.49 22.58
N PHE A 254 0.90 -4.04 23.48
CA PHE A 254 1.08 -2.76 24.17
C PHE A 254 2.40 -2.73 24.94
N THR A 255 2.67 -3.73 25.80
CA THR A 255 3.90 -3.82 26.61
C THR A 255 5.14 -3.79 25.71
N LYS A 256 5.16 -4.59 24.63
CA LYS A 256 6.23 -4.55 23.64
C LYS A 256 6.39 -3.19 22.98
N SER A 257 5.29 -2.48 22.72
CA SER A 257 5.34 -1.15 22.10
C SER A 257 5.89 -0.08 23.03
N CYS A 258 5.84 -0.30 24.35
CA CYS A 258 6.40 0.57 25.37
C CYS A 258 7.86 0.23 25.69
N ASP A 259 8.37 -0.90 25.24
CA ASP A 259 9.74 -1.35 25.49
C ASP A 259 10.74 -0.47 24.70
N SER A 260 11.51 0.33 25.44
CA SER A 260 12.52 1.23 24.89
C SER A 260 13.72 0.49 24.30
N SER A 261 13.95 -0.78 24.68
CA SER A 261 15.01 -1.62 24.13
C SER A 261 14.73 -2.06 22.68
N LEU A 262 13.45 -2.10 22.28
CA LEU A 262 13.04 -2.40 20.94
C LEU A 262 13.22 -1.18 20.02
N LYS A 263 14.20 -1.27 19.11
CA LYS A 263 14.52 -0.19 18.18
C LYS A 263 13.32 0.11 17.26
N ARG A 264 13.24 1.35 16.79
CA ARG A 264 12.24 1.78 15.79
C ARG A 264 12.24 0.88 14.54
N SER A 265 13.39 0.31 14.17
CA SER A 265 13.53 -0.63 13.07
C SER A 265 12.71 -1.92 13.26
N PHE A 266 12.62 -2.45 14.48
CA PHE A 266 11.78 -3.61 14.78
C PHE A 266 10.32 -3.32 14.43
N TRP A 267 9.77 -2.19 14.88
CA TRP A 267 8.38 -1.82 14.61
C TRP A 267 8.07 -1.48 13.15
N ASN A 268 9.08 -1.38 12.30
CA ASN A 268 8.92 -1.24 10.86
C ASN A 268 9.15 -2.57 10.12
N SER A 269 9.42 -3.64 10.85
CA SER A 269 9.72 -4.97 10.27
C SER A 269 8.46 -5.79 9.98
N ALA A 270 8.64 -6.79 9.13
CA ALA A 270 7.64 -7.82 8.86
C ALA A 270 7.29 -8.61 10.12
N GLU A 271 8.27 -8.84 11.00
CA GLU A 271 8.08 -9.56 12.25
C GLU A 271 7.10 -8.85 13.20
N ALA A 272 7.25 -7.54 13.40
CA ALA A 272 6.33 -6.75 14.24
C ALA A 272 4.90 -6.76 13.69
N PHE A 273 4.76 -6.72 12.36
CA PHE A 273 3.47 -6.88 11.72
C PHE A 273 2.88 -8.27 11.97
N ALA A 274 3.64 -9.33 11.73
CA ALA A 274 3.21 -10.72 11.91
C ALA A 274 2.82 -11.01 13.37
N LEU A 275 3.59 -10.53 14.34
CA LEU A 275 3.23 -10.62 15.76
C LEU A 275 1.93 -9.88 16.08
N THR A 276 1.72 -8.69 15.50
CA THR A 276 0.49 -7.92 15.69
C THR A 276 -0.72 -8.65 15.11
N VAL A 277 -0.60 -9.21 13.91
CA VAL A 277 -1.67 -10.01 13.27
C VAL A 277 -1.99 -11.24 14.12
N ARG A 278 -0.97 -11.95 14.65
CA ARG A 278 -1.17 -13.10 15.55
C ARG A 278 -1.88 -12.68 16.83
N ALA A 279 -1.47 -11.58 17.44
CA ALA A 279 -2.11 -11.07 18.63
C ALA A 279 -3.57 -10.66 18.39
N ALA A 280 -3.84 -9.99 17.26
CA ALA A 280 -5.19 -9.61 16.86
C ALA A 280 -6.10 -10.82 16.66
N HIS A 281 -5.60 -11.87 16.02
CA HIS A 281 -6.35 -13.11 15.87
C HIS A 281 -6.64 -13.77 17.21
N ASN A 282 -5.62 -13.95 18.08
CA ASN A 282 -5.81 -14.56 19.41
C ASN A 282 -6.81 -13.74 20.25
N PHE A 283 -6.71 -12.42 20.19
CA PHE A 283 -7.65 -11.50 20.84
C PHE A 283 -9.07 -11.67 20.29
N MET A 284 -9.23 -11.71 18.96
CA MET A 284 -10.54 -11.87 18.31
C MET A 284 -11.23 -13.15 18.77
N ILE A 285 -10.48 -14.27 18.83
CA ILE A 285 -11.01 -15.56 19.21
C ILE A 285 -11.07 -15.80 20.72
N GLY A 286 -10.64 -14.83 21.53
CA GLY A 286 -10.68 -14.91 22.99
C GLY A 286 -9.68 -15.90 23.61
N LEU A 287 -8.58 -16.18 22.92
CA LEU A 287 -7.55 -17.09 23.40
C LEU A 287 -6.72 -16.44 24.51
N ASP A 288 -6.66 -17.05 25.67
CA ASP A 288 -5.72 -16.64 26.72
C ASP A 288 -4.28 -16.88 26.23
N THR A 289 -3.54 -15.80 26.05
CA THR A 289 -2.22 -15.80 25.43
C THR A 289 -1.17 -15.39 26.45
N GLN A 290 -0.27 -16.31 26.81
CA GLN A 290 0.85 -16.02 27.70
C GLN A 290 2.07 -15.49 26.94
N TYR A 291 2.28 -15.93 25.70
CA TYR A 291 3.36 -15.47 24.83
C TYR A 291 2.94 -15.52 23.36
N LEU A 292 3.55 -14.66 22.55
CA LEU A 292 3.29 -14.58 21.11
C LEU A 292 4.48 -15.13 20.32
N LYS A 293 4.19 -16.01 19.37
CA LYS A 293 5.14 -16.46 18.33
C LYS A 293 4.71 -15.92 16.99
N VAL A 294 5.69 -15.60 16.15
CA VAL A 294 5.44 -15.22 14.75
C VAL A 294 4.70 -16.37 14.05
N PRO A 295 3.55 -16.12 13.45
CA PRO A 295 2.81 -17.16 12.74
C PRO A 295 3.51 -17.52 11.43
N LYS A 296 3.45 -18.79 11.04
CA LYS A 296 3.95 -19.26 9.73
C LYS A 296 3.03 -18.83 8.59
N ASP A 297 1.72 -18.78 8.85
CA ASP A 297 0.67 -18.44 7.89
C ASP A 297 -0.21 -17.32 8.45
N ASP A 298 -0.89 -16.56 7.55
CA ASP A 298 -1.83 -15.54 7.98
C ASP A 298 -3.05 -16.21 8.64
N PRO A 299 -3.32 -15.91 9.92
CA PRO A 299 -4.47 -16.47 10.62
C PRO A 299 -5.83 -15.91 10.13
N PHE A 300 -5.83 -14.81 9.36
CA PHE A 300 -7.00 -14.19 8.75
C PHE A 300 -7.10 -14.53 7.24
N ARG A 301 -7.06 -15.80 6.88
CA ARG A 301 -6.97 -16.27 5.48
C ARG A 301 -8.07 -15.77 4.55
N ASP A 302 -9.26 -15.56 5.08
CA ASP A 302 -10.46 -15.27 4.29
C ASP A 302 -10.92 -13.80 4.42
N PHE A 303 -10.01 -12.90 4.84
CA PHE A 303 -10.36 -11.54 5.24
C PHE A 303 -10.98 -10.70 4.12
N ILE A 304 -10.51 -10.84 2.90
CA ILE A 304 -11.01 -10.09 1.75
C ILE A 304 -11.05 -11.03 0.55
N GLU A 305 -12.24 -11.35 0.07
CA GLU A 305 -12.37 -11.78 -1.32
C GLU A 305 -11.85 -10.63 -2.19
N LEU A 306 -10.67 -10.84 -2.77
CA LEU A 306 -10.18 -9.93 -3.81
C LEU A 306 -11.26 -9.92 -4.89
N PRO A 307 -11.81 -8.74 -5.28
CA PRO A 307 -12.77 -8.68 -6.36
C PRO A 307 -12.15 -9.40 -7.55
N SER A 308 -12.92 -10.33 -8.14
CA SER A 308 -12.47 -11.06 -9.32
C SER A 308 -12.01 -10.03 -10.36
N THR A 309 -10.92 -10.30 -11.03
CA THR A 309 -10.33 -9.43 -12.07
C THR A 309 -11.35 -8.92 -13.09
N ASN A 310 -12.45 -9.64 -13.31
CA ASN A 310 -13.55 -9.24 -14.19
C ASN A 310 -14.38 -8.04 -13.65
N LYS A 311 -14.45 -7.83 -12.34
CA LYS A 311 -15.19 -6.68 -11.76
C LYS A 311 -14.39 -5.38 -11.83
N ILE A 312 -13.06 -5.47 -11.91
CA ILE A 312 -12.18 -4.30 -12.03
C ILE A 312 -12.24 -3.72 -13.45
N MET A 313 -12.41 -4.55 -14.48
CA MET A 313 -12.51 -4.08 -15.87
C MET A 313 -13.81 -3.32 -16.17
N THR A 314 -14.91 -3.61 -15.46
CA THR A 314 -16.19 -2.90 -15.68
C THR A 314 -16.26 -1.53 -15.02
N MET A 315 -15.39 -1.21 -14.05
CA MET A 315 -15.35 0.10 -13.39
C MET A 315 -14.46 1.13 -14.13
N THR A 316 -13.65 0.70 -15.09
CA THR A 316 -12.78 1.60 -15.89
C THR A 316 -13.38 1.96 -17.25
N SER A 317 -14.58 1.48 -17.56
CA SER A 317 -15.27 1.69 -18.85
C SER A 317 -16.51 2.57 -18.77
N ASN A 318 -16.70 3.34 -17.69
CA ASN A 318 -17.73 4.39 -17.57
C ASN A 318 -17.08 5.74 -17.31
#